data_35506607a0ec4f4f42271b33058b7a74
#
_entry.id   35506607a0ec4f4f42271b33058b7a74
#
_cell.length_a   1.000
_cell.length_b   1.000
_cell.length_c   1.000
_cell.angle_alpha   90.00
_cell.angle_beta   90.00
_cell.angle_gamma   90.00
#
_symmetry.space_group_name_H-M   'P 1'
#
loop_
_entity.id
_entity.type
_entity.pdbx_description
1 polymer ?
#
loop_
_entity_poly.entity_id
_entity_poly.type
_entity_poly.pdbx_seq_one_letter_code
_entity_poly.pdbx_strand_id
1 'polypeptide(L)'
;HLHLDHIGGIGHMVEKYKEHFVYIHELGIKHLPNPEKLWKAVSEVYTEEWLTTNWGEIKPTPINNLRSLKDKELIDLGKGRKLEALYGPGHAKHHYTFYDEYSKTLFMGDTLGLIYPHGNFVQPNLPPPDFNKEVLFNTLDELYKLDLNYLALAHFGIHNNPYELIINAKQNIEEWIVFINNLND
;
A
#
# COMPACT_ATOMS: atom_id res chain seq x y z
N HIS A 1 -1.62 2.52 3.02
CA HIS A 1 -2.48 1.58 3.75
C HIS A 1 -1.95 1.28 5.15
N LEU A 2 -2.68 0.49 5.96
CA LEU A 2 -2.39 0.35 7.40
C LEU A 2 -1.54 -0.89 7.77
N HIS A 3 -0.91 -1.55 6.81
CA HIS A 3 0.00 -2.62 7.15
C HIS A 3 1.25 -2.08 7.84
N LEU A 4 1.81 -2.86 8.75
CA LEU A 4 2.82 -2.42 9.70
C LEU A 4 4.11 -1.94 9.01
N ASP A 5 4.51 -2.59 7.93
CA ASP A 5 5.67 -2.26 7.11
C ASP A 5 5.56 -0.91 6.37
N HIS A 6 4.34 -0.34 6.30
CA HIS A 6 4.11 0.99 5.73
C HIS A 6 3.92 2.06 6.81
N ILE A 7 3.29 1.70 7.94
CA ILE A 7 2.92 2.71 8.94
C ILE A 7 3.75 2.69 10.22
N GLY A 8 4.51 1.62 10.48
CA GLY A 8 5.22 1.43 11.75
C GLY A 8 6.19 2.56 12.11
N GLY A 9 6.81 3.19 11.12
CA GLY A 9 7.73 4.31 11.30
C GLY A 9 7.09 5.70 11.36
N ILE A 10 5.78 5.84 11.08
CA ILE A 10 5.13 7.15 10.90
C ILE A 10 5.21 8.01 12.17
N GLY A 11 4.93 7.44 13.33
CA GLY A 11 4.99 8.17 14.61
C GLY A 11 6.37 8.75 14.90
N HIS A 12 7.44 8.00 14.59
CA HIS A 12 8.82 8.47 14.70
C HIS A 12 9.14 9.61 13.72
N MET A 13 8.62 9.51 12.49
CA MET A 13 8.79 10.57 11.48
C MET A 13 8.09 11.86 11.92
N VAL A 14 6.86 11.79 12.41
CA VAL A 14 6.10 12.97 12.85
C VAL A 14 6.71 13.58 14.12
N GLU A 15 7.25 12.77 15.02
CA GLU A 15 7.99 13.29 16.19
C GLU A 15 9.18 14.17 15.77
N LYS A 16 9.88 13.75 14.70
CA LYS A 16 11.02 14.47 14.14
C LYS A 16 10.59 15.65 13.25
N TYR A 17 9.51 15.51 12.50
CA TYR A 17 9.03 16.46 11.51
C TYR A 17 7.61 16.92 11.86
N LYS A 18 7.47 17.68 12.94
CA LYS A 18 6.18 18.05 13.56
C LYS A 18 5.23 18.84 12.66
N GLU A 19 5.77 19.57 11.69
CA GLU A 19 4.99 20.39 10.76
C GLU A 19 4.45 19.60 9.55
N HIS A 20 4.80 18.30 9.42
CA HIS A 20 4.37 17.48 8.30
C HIS A 20 3.03 16.82 8.57
N PHE A 21 2.28 16.59 7.48
CA PHE A 21 1.02 15.86 7.52
C PHE A 21 1.18 14.44 6.96
N VAL A 22 0.43 13.53 7.54
CA VAL A 22 0.30 12.15 7.10
C VAL A 22 -1.06 12.00 6.45
N TYR A 23 -1.06 11.76 5.14
CA TYR A 23 -2.27 11.49 4.38
C TYR A 23 -2.56 10.00 4.41
N ILE A 24 -3.76 9.62 4.84
CA ILE A 24 -4.09 8.22 5.07
C ILE A 24 -5.60 7.98 4.91
N HIS A 25 -5.97 6.72 4.69
CA HIS A 25 -7.37 6.31 4.73
C HIS A 25 -8.02 6.62 6.09
N GLU A 26 -9.33 6.93 6.12
CA GLU A 26 -10.06 7.32 7.34
C GLU A 26 -9.93 6.29 8.50
N LEU A 27 -9.76 5.00 8.19
CA LEU A 27 -9.49 3.98 9.20
C LEU A 27 -8.17 4.24 9.94
N GLY A 28 -7.16 4.81 9.26
CA GLY A 28 -5.89 5.18 9.87
C GLY A 28 -6.02 6.30 10.90
N ILE A 29 -6.92 7.24 10.66
CA ILE A 29 -7.22 8.32 11.61
C ILE A 29 -7.60 7.78 12.99
N LYS A 30 -8.27 6.63 13.04
CA LYS A 30 -8.73 6.00 14.28
C LYS A 30 -7.63 5.17 14.96
N HIS A 31 -6.70 4.61 14.19
CA HIS A 31 -5.74 3.64 14.69
C HIS A 31 -4.37 4.24 15.00
N LEU A 32 -3.89 5.20 14.22
CA LEU A 32 -2.54 5.75 14.40
C LEU A 32 -2.35 6.58 15.69
N PRO A 33 -3.36 7.28 16.24
CA PRO A 33 -3.22 7.94 17.55
C PRO A 33 -3.11 6.97 18.73
N ASN A 34 -3.67 5.76 18.59
CA ASN A 34 -3.50 4.67 19.56
C ASN A 34 -3.24 3.36 18.80
N PRO A 35 -1.97 3.01 18.53
CA PRO A 35 -1.60 1.85 17.72
C PRO A 35 -1.68 0.51 18.45
N GLU A 36 -2.11 0.45 19.72
CA GLU A 36 -2.17 -0.79 20.50
C GLU A 36 -2.96 -1.91 19.81
N LYS A 37 -4.10 -1.54 19.18
CA LYS A 37 -4.92 -2.53 18.45
C LYS A 37 -4.21 -3.09 17.21
N LEU A 38 -3.45 -2.24 16.52
CA LEU A 38 -2.62 -2.66 15.37
C LEU A 38 -1.51 -3.58 15.84
N TRP A 39 -0.82 -3.19 16.91
CA TRP A 39 0.23 -4.02 17.51
C TRP A 39 -0.31 -5.39 17.93
N LYS A 40 -1.44 -5.41 18.64
CA LYS A 40 -2.09 -6.67 19.05
C LYS A 40 -2.45 -7.56 17.86
N ALA A 41 -3.05 -7.00 16.81
CA ALA A 41 -3.43 -7.77 15.63
C ALA A 41 -2.21 -8.40 14.93
N VAL A 42 -1.09 -7.68 14.87
CA VAL A 42 0.15 -8.19 14.26
C VAL A 42 0.83 -9.20 15.18
N SER A 43 0.73 -9.05 16.52
CA SER A 43 1.29 -10.01 17.48
C SER A 43 0.56 -11.37 17.50
N GLU A 44 -0.62 -11.44 16.93
CA GLU A 44 -1.31 -12.72 16.68
C GLU A 44 -0.67 -13.52 15.51
N VAL A 45 0.03 -12.82 14.60
CA VAL A 45 0.74 -13.44 13.46
C VAL A 45 2.21 -13.68 13.79
N TYR A 46 2.86 -12.68 14.38
CA TYR A 46 4.25 -12.72 14.83
C TYR A 46 4.27 -12.67 16.37
N THR A 47 5.23 -13.34 17.00
CA THR A 47 5.35 -13.23 18.46
C THR A 47 5.72 -11.79 18.88
N GLU A 48 5.31 -11.39 20.07
CA GLU A 48 5.62 -10.07 20.61
C GLU A 48 7.15 -9.84 20.74
N GLU A 49 7.89 -10.91 21.10
CA GLU A 49 9.36 -10.90 21.16
C GLU A 49 9.97 -10.63 19.77
N TRP A 50 9.45 -11.30 18.73
CA TRP A 50 9.91 -11.09 17.35
C TRP A 50 9.64 -9.67 16.88
N LEU A 51 8.44 -9.15 17.14
CA LEU A 51 8.06 -7.78 16.76
C LEU A 51 8.97 -6.74 17.47
N THR A 52 9.14 -6.86 18.77
CA THR A 52 9.96 -5.93 19.56
C THR A 52 11.41 -5.94 19.08
N THR A 53 11.94 -7.12 18.72
CA THR A 53 13.34 -7.28 18.31
C THR A 53 13.58 -6.72 16.90
N ASN A 54 12.62 -6.94 15.96
CA ASN A 54 12.83 -6.65 14.54
C ASN A 54 12.19 -5.34 14.08
N TRP A 55 11.11 -4.90 14.73
CA TRP A 55 10.36 -3.69 14.37
C TRP A 55 10.53 -2.56 15.38
N GLY A 56 10.79 -2.91 16.63
CA GLY A 56 10.84 -1.96 17.73
C GLY A 56 9.46 -1.48 18.16
N GLU A 57 9.36 -0.21 18.56
CA GLU A 57 8.16 0.40 19.09
C GLU A 57 7.37 1.11 17.96
N ILE A 58 6.05 0.92 17.92
CA ILE A 58 5.16 1.78 17.11
C ILE A 58 4.77 2.99 17.97
N LYS A 59 5.21 4.18 17.56
CA LYS A 59 4.82 5.42 18.23
C LYS A 59 3.46 5.92 17.77
N PRO A 60 2.62 6.42 18.71
CA PRO A 60 1.39 7.14 18.37
C PRO A 60 1.67 8.31 17.43
N THR A 61 0.78 8.51 16.46
CA THR A 61 0.81 9.70 15.59
C THR A 61 -0.21 10.70 16.06
N PRO A 62 0.17 11.94 16.39
CA PRO A 62 -0.79 12.95 16.87
C PRO A 62 -1.90 13.20 15.83
N ILE A 63 -3.14 13.27 16.29
CA ILE A 63 -4.32 13.45 15.43
C ILE A 63 -4.22 14.71 14.55
N ASN A 64 -3.58 15.77 15.05
CA ASN A 64 -3.41 17.01 14.31
C ASN A 64 -2.50 16.89 13.08
N ASN A 65 -1.66 15.85 13.02
CA ASN A 65 -0.82 15.56 11.87
C ASN A 65 -1.50 14.65 10.84
N LEU A 66 -2.66 14.08 11.17
CA LEU A 66 -3.36 13.17 10.27
C LEU A 66 -4.35 13.90 9.37
N ARG A 67 -4.41 13.48 8.11
CA ARG A 67 -5.38 13.96 7.11
C ARG A 67 -6.02 12.75 6.45
N SER A 68 -7.35 12.69 6.51
CA SER A 68 -8.10 11.65 5.81
C SER A 68 -8.12 11.93 4.32
N LEU A 69 -7.78 10.94 3.51
CA LEU A 69 -7.87 10.99 2.05
C LEU A 69 -9.29 10.75 1.57
N LYS A 70 -9.62 11.42 0.47
CA LYS A 70 -10.76 11.10 -0.38
C LYS A 70 -10.27 10.59 -1.73
N ASP A 71 -11.09 9.78 -2.38
CA ASP A 71 -10.78 9.35 -3.74
C ASP A 71 -10.67 10.55 -4.69
N LYS A 72 -9.65 10.53 -5.54
CA LYS A 72 -9.29 11.60 -6.49
C LYS A 72 -8.93 12.94 -5.84
N GLU A 73 -8.58 12.93 -4.56
CA GLU A 73 -8.07 14.12 -3.88
C GLU A 73 -6.69 14.49 -4.40
N LEU A 74 -6.50 15.79 -4.68
CA LEU A 74 -5.21 16.33 -5.13
C LEU A 74 -4.42 16.84 -3.92
N ILE A 75 -3.27 16.24 -3.67
CA ILE A 75 -2.32 16.66 -2.63
C ILE A 75 -1.30 17.59 -3.27
N ASP A 76 -1.25 18.84 -2.80
CA ASP A 76 -0.29 19.84 -3.27
C ASP A 76 1.09 19.58 -2.66
N LEU A 77 2.07 19.30 -3.51
CA LEU A 77 3.48 19.13 -3.14
C LEU A 77 4.28 20.44 -3.24
N GLY A 78 3.63 21.54 -3.57
CA GLY A 78 4.27 22.83 -3.85
C GLY A 78 4.83 22.96 -5.27
N LYS A 79 5.16 24.19 -5.65
CA LYS A 79 5.71 24.53 -6.98
C LYS A 79 4.86 24.03 -8.16
N GLY A 80 3.54 23.93 -7.95
CA GLY A 80 2.59 23.48 -8.97
C GLY A 80 2.51 21.96 -9.18
N ARG A 81 3.28 21.17 -8.42
CA ARG A 81 3.23 19.70 -8.48
C ARG A 81 2.18 19.14 -7.54
N LYS A 82 1.41 18.18 -8.01
CA LYS A 82 0.34 17.54 -7.26
C LYS A 82 0.43 16.03 -7.40
N LEU A 83 -0.01 15.33 -6.35
CA LEU A 83 -0.30 13.90 -6.40
C LEU A 83 -1.81 13.70 -6.31
N GLU A 84 -2.38 12.89 -7.19
CA GLU A 84 -3.76 12.46 -7.10
C GLU A 84 -3.83 11.17 -6.27
N ALA A 85 -4.60 11.19 -5.20
CA ALA A 85 -4.85 10.02 -4.37
C ALA A 85 -5.99 9.19 -4.98
N LEU A 86 -5.71 7.97 -5.37
CA LEU A 86 -6.68 7.07 -5.98
C LEU A 86 -7.01 5.95 -4.99
N TYR A 87 -8.27 5.83 -4.61
CA TYR A 87 -8.70 4.74 -3.74
C TYR A 87 -8.55 3.41 -4.48
N GLY A 88 -7.70 2.54 -3.96
CA GLY A 88 -7.27 1.31 -4.61
C GLY A 88 -7.43 0.08 -3.71
N PRO A 89 -8.68 -0.31 -3.34
CA PRO A 89 -8.93 -1.47 -2.51
C PRO A 89 -8.64 -2.78 -3.24
N GLY A 90 -8.60 -3.88 -2.46
CA GLY A 90 -8.45 -5.24 -2.98
C GLY A 90 -7.30 -5.99 -2.34
N HIS A 91 -6.11 -5.38 -2.26
CA HIS A 91 -5.05 -5.84 -1.36
C HIS A 91 -5.46 -5.61 0.10
N ALA A 92 -5.92 -4.40 0.40
CA ALA A 92 -6.52 -4.03 1.67
C ALA A 92 -7.63 -2.99 1.45
N LYS A 93 -8.67 -3.01 2.28
CA LYS A 93 -9.80 -2.06 2.20
C LYS A 93 -9.44 -0.59 2.48
N HIS A 94 -8.27 -0.35 3.01
CA HIS A 94 -7.74 0.98 3.36
C HIS A 94 -6.56 1.38 2.47
N HIS A 95 -6.43 0.79 1.29
CA HIS A 95 -5.32 1.05 0.38
C HIS A 95 -5.61 2.24 -0.54
N TYR A 96 -4.59 3.08 -0.73
CA TYR A 96 -4.53 4.13 -1.74
C TYR A 96 -3.30 3.97 -2.62
N THR A 97 -3.43 4.29 -3.90
CA THR A 97 -2.33 4.54 -4.82
C THR A 97 -2.22 6.06 -5.07
N PHE A 98 -1.08 6.52 -5.56
CA PHE A 98 -0.89 7.95 -5.82
C PHE A 98 -0.36 8.14 -7.23
N TYR A 99 -1.04 8.98 -8.02
CA TYR A 99 -0.65 9.27 -9.38
C TYR A 99 0.00 10.66 -9.47
N ASP A 100 1.21 10.70 -10.02
CA ASP A 100 1.92 11.93 -10.38
C ASP A 100 1.79 12.16 -11.90
N GLU A 101 0.89 13.04 -12.29
CA GLU A 101 0.61 13.36 -13.70
C GLU A 101 1.86 13.95 -14.40
N TYR A 102 2.70 14.70 -13.67
CA TYR A 102 3.88 15.31 -14.25
C TYR A 102 4.91 14.30 -14.75
N SER A 103 5.20 13.28 -13.98
CA SER A 103 6.12 12.19 -14.37
C SER A 103 5.41 10.98 -14.96
N LYS A 104 4.07 10.96 -14.96
CA LYS A 104 3.24 9.80 -15.31
C LYS A 104 3.62 8.55 -14.51
N THR A 105 3.93 8.77 -13.23
CA THR A 105 4.31 7.71 -12.30
C THR A 105 3.15 7.38 -11.38
N LEU A 106 2.82 6.10 -11.29
CA LEU A 106 1.85 5.60 -10.34
C LEU A 106 2.57 4.88 -9.18
N PHE A 107 2.42 5.42 -7.98
CA PHE A 107 2.88 4.81 -6.74
C PHE A 107 1.86 3.77 -6.29
N MET A 108 2.17 2.50 -6.50
CA MET A 108 1.24 1.39 -6.40
C MET A 108 0.98 0.91 -4.97
N GLY A 109 1.86 1.28 -4.00
CA GLY A 109 1.86 0.56 -2.73
C GLY A 109 2.01 -0.94 -2.98
N ASP A 110 1.09 -1.74 -2.43
CA ASP A 110 1.08 -3.20 -2.54
C ASP A 110 0.02 -3.74 -3.51
N THR A 111 -0.72 -2.85 -4.18
CA THR A 111 -1.81 -3.23 -5.10
C THR A 111 -1.35 -4.16 -6.23
N LEU A 112 -0.13 -3.95 -6.74
CA LEU A 112 0.43 -4.80 -7.79
C LEU A 112 0.99 -6.13 -7.27
N GLY A 113 1.49 -6.16 -6.05
CA GLY A 113 2.36 -7.18 -5.49
C GLY A 113 3.82 -6.75 -5.47
N LEU A 114 4.75 -7.70 -5.53
CA LEU A 114 6.18 -7.49 -5.35
C LEU A 114 6.95 -7.95 -6.60
N ILE A 115 8.06 -7.26 -6.92
CA ILE A 115 9.03 -7.71 -7.92
C ILE A 115 10.41 -7.68 -7.26
N TYR A 116 10.96 -8.84 -6.93
CA TYR A 116 12.28 -8.93 -6.30
C TYR A 116 13.39 -8.43 -7.23
N PRO A 117 14.48 -7.88 -6.67
CA PRO A 117 15.64 -7.48 -7.46
C PRO A 117 16.13 -8.62 -8.36
N HIS A 118 16.44 -8.29 -9.62
CA HIS A 118 16.89 -9.24 -10.66
C HIS A 118 15.82 -10.26 -11.11
N GLY A 119 14.55 -10.12 -10.69
CA GLY A 119 13.43 -10.91 -11.17
C GLY A 119 12.51 -10.11 -12.08
N ASN A 120 11.71 -10.84 -12.88
CA ASN A 120 10.65 -10.26 -13.72
C ASN A 120 9.26 -10.75 -13.29
N PHE A 121 9.19 -11.62 -12.29
CA PHE A 121 7.95 -12.19 -11.81
C PHE A 121 7.26 -11.25 -10.84
N VAL A 122 6.00 -10.92 -11.14
CA VAL A 122 5.14 -10.17 -10.22
C VAL A 122 4.57 -11.16 -9.21
N GLN A 123 5.14 -11.19 -8.02
CA GLN A 123 4.67 -12.04 -6.93
C GLN A 123 3.41 -11.43 -6.32
N PRO A 124 2.27 -12.15 -6.30
CA PRO A 124 1.07 -11.69 -5.63
C PRO A 124 1.29 -11.42 -4.13
N ASN A 125 0.69 -10.35 -3.62
CA ASN A 125 0.65 -10.00 -2.20
C ASN A 125 -0.82 -9.98 -1.74
N LEU A 126 -1.30 -11.11 -1.20
CA LEU A 126 -2.71 -11.41 -0.96
C LEU A 126 -2.98 -11.67 0.53
N PRO A 127 -2.83 -10.67 1.41
CA PRO A 127 -2.93 -10.87 2.86
C PRO A 127 -4.39 -11.09 3.30
N PRO A 128 -4.69 -12.20 4.01
CA PRO A 128 -5.98 -12.35 4.66
C PRO A 128 -6.08 -11.39 5.87
N PRO A 129 -7.28 -11.00 6.30
CA PRO A 129 -8.59 -11.31 5.69
C PRO A 129 -9.06 -10.29 4.65
N ASP A 130 -8.30 -9.24 4.37
CA ASP A 130 -8.74 -8.08 3.60
C ASP A 130 -8.65 -8.29 2.08
N PHE A 131 -7.87 -9.28 1.62
CA PHE A 131 -7.75 -9.57 0.19
C PHE A 131 -9.09 -9.93 -0.44
N ASN A 132 -9.40 -9.25 -1.55
CA ASN A 132 -10.56 -9.55 -2.40
C ASN A 132 -10.17 -9.46 -3.88
N LYS A 133 -10.17 -10.62 -4.56
CA LYS A 133 -9.73 -10.73 -5.95
C LYS A 133 -10.52 -9.83 -6.90
N GLU A 134 -11.85 -9.85 -6.83
CA GLU A 134 -12.71 -9.11 -7.75
C GLU A 134 -12.49 -7.60 -7.59
N VAL A 135 -12.43 -7.15 -6.35
CA VAL A 135 -12.16 -5.74 -6.02
C VAL A 135 -10.78 -5.32 -6.51
N LEU A 136 -9.75 -6.16 -6.28
CA LEU A 136 -8.39 -5.89 -6.75
C LEU A 136 -8.32 -5.80 -8.27
N PHE A 137 -8.98 -6.70 -8.98
CA PHE A 137 -8.99 -6.71 -10.44
C PHE A 137 -9.66 -5.46 -11.00
N ASN A 138 -10.79 -5.04 -10.43
CA ASN A 138 -11.45 -3.78 -10.79
C ASN A 138 -10.52 -2.58 -10.54
N THR A 139 -9.82 -2.56 -9.41
CA THR A 139 -8.82 -1.53 -9.11
C THR A 139 -7.72 -1.50 -10.18
N LEU A 140 -7.13 -2.64 -10.53
CA LEU A 140 -6.09 -2.74 -11.55
C LEU A 140 -6.59 -2.31 -12.92
N ASP A 141 -7.84 -2.63 -13.28
CA ASP A 141 -8.46 -2.21 -14.55
C ASP A 141 -8.68 -0.69 -14.62
N GLU A 142 -9.04 -0.04 -13.52
CA GLU A 142 -9.13 1.43 -13.47
C GLU A 142 -7.74 2.08 -13.58
N LEU A 143 -6.76 1.55 -12.87
CA LEU A 143 -5.37 2.06 -12.91
C LEU A 143 -4.73 1.86 -14.28
N TYR A 144 -5.07 0.80 -15.00
CA TYR A 144 -4.59 0.54 -16.36
C TYR A 144 -5.02 1.62 -17.39
N LYS A 145 -6.09 2.36 -17.11
CA LYS A 145 -6.59 3.43 -18.00
C LYS A 145 -5.80 4.73 -17.91
N LEU A 146 -4.94 4.87 -16.90
CA LEU A 146 -4.11 6.05 -16.71
C LEU A 146 -2.98 6.11 -17.76
N ASP A 147 -2.52 7.32 -18.06
CA ASP A 147 -1.35 7.53 -18.92
C ASP A 147 -0.05 7.34 -18.12
N LEU A 148 0.54 6.14 -18.19
CA LEU A 148 1.62 5.70 -17.34
C LEU A 148 2.94 5.56 -18.09
N ASN A 149 4.02 6.10 -17.51
CA ASN A 149 5.40 5.79 -17.89
C ASN A 149 6.04 4.81 -16.89
N TYR A 150 5.69 4.92 -15.60
CA TYR A 150 6.33 4.16 -14.53
C TYR A 150 5.32 3.66 -13.50
N LEU A 151 5.62 2.48 -12.93
CA LEU A 151 5.07 2.02 -11.66
C LEU A 151 6.15 2.10 -10.59
N ALA A 152 5.87 2.81 -9.50
CA ALA A 152 6.70 2.84 -8.30
C ALA A 152 6.06 1.93 -7.25
N LEU A 153 6.67 0.76 -7.02
CA LEU A 153 6.21 -0.20 -6.01
C LEU A 153 6.69 0.24 -4.63
N ALA A 154 5.95 -0.11 -3.59
CA ALA A 154 6.41 0.13 -2.23
C ALA A 154 7.67 -0.69 -1.92
N HIS A 155 7.79 -1.86 -2.52
CA HIS A 155 8.91 -2.77 -2.36
C HIS A 155 9.68 -2.93 -3.69
N PHE A 156 11.02 -2.77 -3.62
CA PHE A 156 11.98 -3.10 -4.67
C PHE A 156 11.97 -2.27 -5.96
N GLY A 157 11.39 -1.06 -5.93
CA GLY A 157 11.78 -0.05 -6.90
C GLY A 157 10.74 0.40 -7.92
N ILE A 158 11.27 0.98 -9.03
CA ILE A 158 10.49 1.62 -10.08
C ILE A 158 10.68 0.84 -11.39
N HIS A 159 9.59 0.64 -12.11
CA HIS A 159 9.53 -0.14 -13.35
C HIS A 159 8.95 0.69 -14.49
N ASN A 160 9.46 0.52 -15.71
CA ASN A 160 9.12 1.29 -16.91
C ASN A 160 8.22 0.56 -17.91
N ASN A 161 7.65 -0.57 -17.53
CA ASN A 161 6.71 -1.36 -18.33
C ASN A 161 5.35 -1.53 -17.63
N PRO A 162 4.66 -0.40 -17.29
CA PRO A 162 3.52 -0.38 -16.38
C PRO A 162 2.38 -1.30 -16.82
N TYR A 163 1.99 -1.26 -18.07
CA TYR A 163 0.84 -1.99 -18.57
C TYR A 163 1.06 -3.51 -18.58
N GLU A 164 2.26 -3.93 -19.00
CA GLU A 164 2.65 -5.34 -18.97
C GLU A 164 2.62 -5.90 -17.55
N LEU A 165 3.15 -5.13 -16.58
CA LEU A 165 3.18 -5.55 -15.19
C LEU A 165 1.78 -5.66 -14.58
N ILE A 166 0.84 -4.77 -14.93
CA ILE A 166 -0.54 -4.87 -14.46
C ILE A 166 -1.22 -6.13 -15.02
N ILE A 167 -1.00 -6.46 -16.31
CA ILE A 167 -1.51 -7.69 -16.91
C ILE A 167 -0.91 -8.91 -16.22
N ASN A 168 0.41 -8.95 -16.06
CA ASN A 168 1.12 -10.05 -15.42
C ASN A 168 0.68 -10.26 -13.97
N ALA A 169 0.43 -9.17 -13.22
CA ALA A 169 -0.09 -9.26 -11.86
C ALA A 169 -1.43 -10.00 -11.80
N LYS A 170 -2.37 -9.65 -12.68
CA LYS A 170 -3.69 -10.32 -12.75
C LYS A 170 -3.54 -11.80 -13.10
N GLN A 171 -2.71 -12.11 -14.10
CA GLN A 171 -2.45 -13.50 -14.50
C GLN A 171 -1.84 -14.31 -13.36
N ASN A 172 -0.81 -13.79 -12.71
CA ASN A 172 -0.13 -14.49 -11.63
C ASN A 172 -1.05 -14.72 -10.41
N ILE A 173 -1.93 -13.76 -10.11
CA ILE A 173 -2.95 -13.93 -9.05
C ILE A 173 -3.90 -15.09 -9.40
N GLU A 174 -4.39 -15.17 -10.64
CA GLU A 174 -5.24 -16.28 -11.10
C GLU A 174 -4.53 -17.63 -10.96
N GLU A 175 -3.30 -17.71 -11.43
CA GLU A 175 -2.48 -18.93 -11.37
C GLU A 175 -2.25 -19.37 -9.92
N TRP A 176 -1.96 -18.42 -9.01
CA TRP A 176 -1.77 -18.71 -7.59
C TRP A 176 -3.05 -19.22 -6.93
N ILE A 177 -4.20 -18.62 -7.24
CA ILE A 177 -5.49 -19.07 -6.68
C ILE A 177 -5.81 -20.49 -7.16
N VAL A 178 -5.60 -20.78 -8.44
CA VAL A 178 -5.80 -22.13 -8.99
C VAL A 178 -4.85 -23.12 -8.33
N PHE A 179 -3.58 -22.76 -8.18
CA PHE A 179 -2.59 -23.62 -7.53
C PHE A 179 -2.95 -23.94 -6.07
N ILE A 180 -3.34 -22.92 -5.29
CA ILE A 180 -3.71 -23.11 -3.88
C ILE A 180 -4.97 -23.98 -3.75
N ASN A 181 -5.96 -23.77 -4.60
CA ASN A 181 -7.18 -24.59 -4.58
C ASN A 181 -6.88 -26.05 -4.87
N ASN A 182 -6.00 -26.35 -5.84
CA ASN A 182 -5.61 -27.71 -6.17
C ASN A 182 -4.75 -28.40 -5.09
N LEU A 183 -4.20 -27.67 -4.12
CA LEU A 183 -3.51 -28.26 -2.96
C LEU A 183 -4.46 -28.75 -1.86
N ASN A 184 -5.72 -28.30 -1.90
CA ASN A 184 -6.75 -28.63 -0.91
C ASN A 184 -7.68 -29.76 -1.36
N ASP A 185 -7.53 -30.22 -2.62
CA ASP A 185 -8.20 -31.40 -3.21
C ASP A 185 -7.30 -32.64 -3.09
#